data_b778dbf5c51b76313b9b415cc210be66
#
_entry.id   b778dbf5c51b76313b9b415cc210be66
#
_cell.length_a   1.000
_cell.length_b   1.000
_cell.length_c   1.000
_cell.angle_alpha   90.00
_cell.angle_beta   90.00
_cell.angle_gamma   90.00
#
_symmetry.space_group_name_H-M   'P 1'
#
loop_
_entity.id
_entity.type
_entity.pdbx_description
1 polymer ?
#
loop_
_entity_poly.entity_id
_entity_poly.type
_entity_poly.pdbx_seq_one_letter_code
_entity_poly.pdbx_strand_id
1 'polypeptide(L)'
;MLVAKSNRNTQKTIYICPPNFMKKILIANRGEIALRVMRTAKEMGIKTVAVFSEADRKALHVRYADEAVCIGPPPSNQSYLLGDKIIEVALQLGVDGIHPGYGFLSENAHFARKVKEAGITFIGPSAESMELMGGKISAKNAVAMFNV
;
A
#
# COMPACT_ATOMS: atom_id res chain seq x y z
N MET A 1 14.74 -19.92 14.35
CA MET A 1 15.96 -20.67 14.02
C MET A 1 15.89 -21.09 12.56
N LEU A 2 16.64 -20.42 11.70
CA LEU A 2 16.66 -20.63 10.25
C LEU A 2 17.63 -21.77 9.92
N VAL A 3 17.15 -22.82 9.28
CA VAL A 3 18.01 -23.87 8.73
C VAL A 3 18.05 -23.71 7.21
N ALA A 4 19.18 -23.21 6.70
CA ALA A 4 19.47 -23.24 5.27
C ALA A 4 20.07 -24.59 4.90
N LYS A 5 19.42 -25.35 4.00
CA LYS A 5 20.04 -26.52 3.34
C LYS A 5 20.57 -26.08 1.98
N SER A 6 21.90 -26.05 1.84
CA SER A 6 22.60 -25.84 0.58
C SER A 6 22.69 -27.15 -0.19
N ASN A 7 22.20 -27.19 -1.41
CA ASN A 7 22.44 -28.27 -2.35
C ASN A 7 23.16 -27.69 -3.60
N ARG A 8 24.34 -28.21 -3.89
CA ARG A 8 25.25 -27.73 -4.95
C ARG A 8 24.79 -28.23 -6.32
N ASN A 9 23.75 -27.66 -6.87
CA ASN A 9 23.52 -27.54 -8.34
C ASN A 9 22.16 -26.88 -8.50
N THR A 10 22.19 -25.66 -9.05
CA THR A 10 21.06 -24.73 -9.16
C THR A 10 20.60 -24.13 -7.81
N GLN A 11 21.20 -23.00 -7.42
CA GLN A 11 20.71 -22.21 -6.27
C GLN A 11 19.33 -21.64 -6.59
N LYS A 12 18.28 -22.42 -6.38
CA LYS A 12 16.95 -21.88 -6.10
C LYS A 12 16.96 -21.51 -4.61
N THR A 13 17.17 -20.24 -4.32
CA THR A 13 16.94 -19.71 -2.97
C THR A 13 15.44 -19.83 -2.70
N ILE A 14 15.05 -20.82 -1.91
CA ILE A 14 13.66 -20.97 -1.46
C ILE A 14 13.51 -20.00 -0.28
N TYR A 15 12.87 -18.87 -0.51
CA TYR A 15 12.41 -18.01 0.58
C TYR A 15 11.18 -18.64 1.22
N ILE A 16 11.34 -19.20 2.43
CA ILE A 16 10.21 -19.62 3.25
C ILE A 16 9.62 -18.36 3.85
N CYS A 17 8.55 -17.83 3.25
CA CYS A 17 7.79 -16.74 3.84
C CYS A 17 7.18 -17.19 5.18
N PRO A 18 7.26 -16.33 6.23
CA PRO A 18 6.60 -16.62 7.50
C PRO A 18 5.07 -16.75 7.31
N PRO A 19 4.37 -17.50 8.19
CA PRO A 19 2.94 -17.81 8.03
C PRO A 19 1.98 -16.62 8.01
N ASN A 20 2.46 -15.40 8.27
CA ASN A 20 1.68 -14.15 8.21
C ASN A 20 1.96 -13.33 6.95
N PHE A 21 2.25 -13.95 5.83
CA PHE A 21 2.47 -13.23 4.56
C PHE A 21 1.15 -12.65 4.05
N MET A 22 1.20 -11.39 3.58
CA MET A 22 0.05 -10.74 2.94
C MET A 22 -0.43 -11.55 1.74
N LYS A 23 -1.72 -11.84 1.68
CA LYS A 23 -2.34 -12.59 0.58
C LYS A 23 -3.08 -11.69 -0.39
N LYS A 24 -3.56 -10.53 0.11
CA LYS A 24 -4.34 -9.57 -0.67
C LYS A 24 -4.04 -8.14 -0.20
N ILE A 25 -3.78 -7.24 -1.14
CA ILE A 25 -3.58 -5.81 -0.86
C ILE A 25 -4.51 -4.93 -1.69
N LEU A 26 -4.94 -3.81 -1.11
CA LEU A 26 -5.63 -2.74 -1.82
C LEU A 26 -4.63 -1.66 -2.21
N ILE A 27 -4.68 -1.22 -3.46
CA ILE A 27 -3.85 -0.13 -3.97
C ILE A 27 -4.67 1.16 -3.97
N ALA A 28 -4.43 2.05 -3.00
CA ALA A 28 -5.13 3.33 -2.82
C ALA A 28 -4.53 4.41 -3.73
N ASN A 29 -4.44 4.12 -5.02
CA ASN A 29 -3.88 5.01 -6.04
C ASN A 29 -4.44 4.66 -7.43
N ARG A 30 -3.99 5.38 -8.47
CA ARG A 30 -4.47 5.23 -9.86
C ARG A 30 -3.32 5.22 -10.87
N GLY A 31 -3.66 4.95 -12.14
CA GLY A 31 -2.75 5.11 -13.27
C GLY A 31 -1.53 4.19 -13.23
N GLU A 32 -0.39 4.74 -13.62
CA GLU A 32 0.86 4.00 -13.77
C GLU A 32 1.35 3.43 -12.45
N ILE A 33 1.34 4.24 -11.37
CA ILE A 33 1.84 3.79 -10.07
C ILE A 33 1.03 2.61 -9.51
N ALA A 34 -0.30 2.65 -9.65
CA ALA A 34 -1.14 1.52 -9.23
C ALA A 34 -0.78 0.25 -10.02
N LEU A 35 -0.63 0.37 -11.35
CA LEU A 35 -0.24 -0.75 -12.19
C LEU A 35 1.14 -1.31 -11.83
N ARG A 36 2.11 -0.45 -11.54
CA ARG A 36 3.47 -0.84 -11.14
C ARG A 36 3.46 -1.67 -9.85
N VAL A 37 2.74 -1.19 -8.82
CA VAL A 37 2.58 -1.92 -7.55
C VAL A 37 1.90 -3.27 -7.78
N MET A 38 0.82 -3.31 -8.59
CA MET A 38 0.09 -4.55 -8.90
C MET A 38 0.95 -5.58 -9.62
N ARG A 39 1.84 -5.17 -10.53
CA ARG A 39 2.77 -6.09 -11.21
C ARG A 39 3.66 -6.81 -10.21
N THR A 40 4.32 -6.06 -9.33
CA THR A 40 5.17 -6.64 -8.29
C THR A 40 4.36 -7.51 -7.32
N ALA A 41 3.18 -7.07 -6.90
CA ALA A 41 2.30 -7.87 -6.04
C ALA A 41 1.97 -9.23 -6.68
N LYS A 42 1.63 -9.25 -7.97
CA LYS A 42 1.35 -10.50 -8.70
C LYS A 42 2.57 -11.41 -8.83
N GLU A 43 3.76 -10.84 -9.08
CA GLU A 43 5.02 -11.60 -9.08
C GLU A 43 5.30 -12.25 -7.71
N MET A 44 4.86 -11.63 -6.63
CA MET A 44 4.93 -12.14 -5.27
C MET A 44 3.79 -13.10 -4.90
N GLY A 45 2.84 -13.35 -5.80
CA GLY A 45 1.66 -14.19 -5.54
C GLY A 45 0.59 -13.52 -4.67
N ILE A 46 0.60 -12.18 -4.56
CA ILE A 46 -0.34 -11.40 -3.76
C ILE A 46 -1.49 -10.93 -4.65
N LYS A 47 -2.73 -11.17 -4.26
CA LYS A 47 -3.91 -10.64 -4.94
C LYS A 47 -4.04 -9.13 -4.77
N THR A 48 -4.61 -8.47 -5.76
CA THR A 48 -4.67 -7.02 -5.85
C THR A 48 -6.10 -6.51 -5.97
N VAL A 49 -6.42 -5.47 -5.19
CA VAL A 49 -7.67 -4.72 -5.28
C VAL A 49 -7.36 -3.31 -5.78
N ALA A 50 -7.97 -2.90 -6.88
CA ALA A 50 -7.95 -1.53 -7.35
C ALA A 50 -9.12 -0.74 -6.78
N VAL A 51 -8.90 0.52 -6.39
CA VAL A 51 -9.96 1.50 -6.27
C VAL A 51 -9.91 2.46 -7.45
N PHE A 52 -11.07 2.94 -7.90
CA PHE A 52 -11.13 3.84 -9.04
C PHE A 52 -12.28 4.82 -8.96
N SER A 53 -12.09 6.04 -9.52
CA SER A 53 -13.18 6.98 -9.76
C SER A 53 -13.92 6.62 -11.05
N GLU A 54 -15.12 7.13 -11.23
CA GLU A 54 -15.92 6.88 -12.44
C GLU A 54 -15.17 7.18 -13.75
N ALA A 55 -14.32 8.23 -13.76
CA ALA A 55 -13.49 8.58 -14.92
C ALA A 55 -12.46 7.50 -15.28
N ASP A 56 -11.98 6.76 -14.29
CA ASP A 56 -10.94 5.76 -14.46
C ASP A 56 -11.48 4.34 -14.71
N ARG A 57 -12.79 4.16 -14.84
CA ARG A 57 -13.46 2.84 -15.03
C ARG A 57 -12.83 1.95 -16.10
N LYS A 58 -12.31 2.55 -17.17
CA LYS A 58 -11.66 1.83 -18.28
C LYS A 58 -10.12 1.84 -18.19
N ALA A 59 -9.55 2.42 -17.13
CA ALA A 59 -8.12 2.54 -16.98
C ALA A 59 -7.43 1.18 -16.84
N LEU A 60 -6.17 1.11 -17.25
CA LEU A 60 -5.43 -0.15 -17.29
C LEU A 60 -5.28 -0.79 -15.91
N HIS A 61 -5.03 -0.01 -14.84
CA HIS A 61 -4.91 -0.52 -13.48
C HIS A 61 -6.18 -1.21 -12.99
N VAL A 62 -7.39 -0.71 -13.38
CA VAL A 62 -8.68 -1.31 -13.05
C VAL A 62 -8.85 -2.66 -13.73
N ARG A 63 -8.44 -2.75 -14.99
CA ARG A 63 -8.52 -3.99 -15.78
C ARG A 63 -7.47 -5.02 -15.38
N TYR A 64 -6.36 -4.58 -14.80
CA TYR A 64 -5.23 -5.43 -14.42
C TYR A 64 -5.39 -6.05 -13.03
N ALA A 65 -6.10 -5.38 -12.10
CA ALA A 65 -6.36 -5.86 -10.76
C ALA A 65 -7.19 -7.16 -10.74
N ASP A 66 -7.08 -7.94 -9.68
CA ASP A 66 -7.91 -9.13 -9.48
C ASP A 66 -9.35 -8.74 -9.09
N GLU A 67 -9.50 -7.66 -8.31
CA GLU A 67 -10.77 -7.06 -7.93
C GLU A 67 -10.69 -5.53 -8.10
N ALA A 68 -11.81 -4.87 -8.39
CA ALA A 68 -11.84 -3.42 -8.55
C ALA A 68 -13.15 -2.81 -8.04
N VAL A 69 -13.07 -1.69 -7.29
CA VAL A 69 -14.20 -1.02 -6.68
C VAL A 69 -14.24 0.45 -7.06
N CYS A 70 -15.40 0.92 -7.54
CA CYS A 70 -15.63 2.33 -7.78
C CYS A 70 -15.87 3.04 -6.45
N ILE A 71 -15.05 4.06 -6.14
CA ILE A 71 -15.10 4.79 -4.88
C ILE A 71 -15.75 6.17 -4.97
N GLY A 72 -16.16 6.60 -6.15
CA GLY A 72 -16.86 7.86 -6.32
C GLY A 72 -16.66 8.53 -7.68
N PRO A 73 -17.15 9.79 -7.81
CA PRO A 73 -17.06 10.55 -9.04
C PRO A 73 -15.63 11.00 -9.37
N PRO A 74 -15.40 11.62 -10.56
CA PRO A 74 -14.07 11.96 -11.05
C PRO A 74 -13.19 12.81 -10.14
N PRO A 75 -13.70 13.84 -9.39
CA PRO A 75 -12.85 14.65 -8.53
C PRO A 75 -12.16 13.83 -7.43
N SER A 76 -10.85 14.02 -7.22
CA SER A 76 -10.08 13.24 -6.25
C SER A 76 -10.53 13.43 -4.80
N ASN A 77 -11.01 14.62 -4.45
CA ASN A 77 -11.61 14.91 -3.13
C ASN A 77 -12.96 14.22 -2.88
N GLN A 78 -13.57 13.66 -3.92
CA GLN A 78 -14.80 12.87 -3.86
C GLN A 78 -14.56 11.38 -4.16
N SER A 79 -13.30 10.96 -4.26
CA SER A 79 -12.89 9.59 -4.57
C SER A 79 -11.59 9.22 -3.85
N TYR A 80 -10.44 9.42 -4.47
CA TYR A 80 -9.13 8.93 -4.00
C TYR A 80 -8.65 9.54 -2.67
N LEU A 81 -9.20 10.68 -2.24
CA LEU A 81 -8.88 11.30 -0.95
C LEU A 81 -9.88 10.93 0.17
N LEU A 82 -10.89 10.11 -0.13
CA LEU A 82 -11.85 9.61 0.86
C LEU A 82 -11.26 8.42 1.63
N GLY A 83 -10.35 8.70 2.57
CA GLY A 83 -9.65 7.66 3.33
C GLY A 83 -10.58 6.67 4.03
N ASP A 84 -11.65 7.15 4.64
CA ASP A 84 -12.63 6.31 5.35
C ASP A 84 -13.35 5.34 4.39
N LYS A 85 -13.69 5.81 3.19
CA LYS A 85 -14.28 4.96 2.14
C LYS A 85 -13.33 3.87 1.66
N ILE A 86 -12.06 4.20 1.54
CA ILE A 86 -11.02 3.24 1.14
C ILE A 86 -10.84 2.17 2.22
N ILE A 87 -10.85 2.55 3.51
CA ILE A 87 -10.78 1.61 4.63
C ILE A 87 -12.01 0.71 4.67
N GLU A 88 -13.22 1.28 4.46
CA GLU A 88 -14.45 0.50 4.37
C GLU A 88 -14.37 -0.58 3.30
N VAL A 89 -13.95 -0.22 2.07
CA VAL A 89 -13.75 -1.16 0.96
C VAL A 89 -12.71 -2.23 1.31
N ALA A 90 -11.62 -1.84 1.96
CA ALA A 90 -10.56 -2.74 2.39
C ALA A 90 -11.07 -3.79 3.38
N LEU A 91 -11.87 -3.38 4.37
CA LEU A 91 -12.50 -4.27 5.34
C LEU A 91 -13.51 -5.22 4.69
N GLN A 92 -14.38 -4.70 3.81
CA GLN A 92 -15.38 -5.49 3.09
C GLN A 92 -14.77 -6.59 2.24
N LEU A 93 -13.62 -6.32 1.63
CA LEU A 93 -12.92 -7.27 0.77
C LEU A 93 -11.88 -8.12 1.51
N GLY A 94 -11.69 -7.90 2.82
CA GLY A 94 -10.76 -8.68 3.64
C GLY A 94 -9.32 -8.59 3.14
N VAL A 95 -8.80 -7.36 2.91
CA VAL A 95 -7.41 -7.16 2.51
C VAL A 95 -6.48 -7.14 3.73
N ASP A 96 -5.29 -7.66 3.57
CA ASP A 96 -4.27 -7.68 4.64
C ASP A 96 -3.51 -6.34 4.74
N GLY A 97 -3.45 -5.58 3.64
CA GLY A 97 -2.73 -4.32 3.59
C GLY A 97 -3.24 -3.32 2.56
N ILE A 98 -2.95 -2.04 2.80
CA ILE A 98 -3.23 -0.93 1.88
C ILE A 98 -1.90 -0.32 1.44
N HIS A 99 -1.65 -0.28 0.13
CA HIS A 99 -0.52 0.43 -0.48
C HIS A 99 -0.99 1.77 -1.03
N PRO A 100 -0.55 2.91 -0.48
CA PRO A 100 -1.03 4.24 -0.87
C PRO A 100 -0.44 4.74 -2.20
N GLY A 101 0.62 4.14 -2.71
CA GLY A 101 1.38 4.65 -3.86
C GLY A 101 2.11 5.95 -3.54
N TYR A 102 2.03 6.93 -4.45
CA TYR A 102 2.61 8.26 -4.30
C TYR A 102 1.52 9.33 -4.35
N GLY A 103 1.70 10.46 -3.64
CA GLY A 103 0.68 11.50 -3.53
C GLY A 103 -0.57 11.00 -2.82
N PHE A 104 -1.71 11.63 -3.06
CA PHE A 104 -2.99 11.34 -2.40
C PHE A 104 -2.84 11.13 -0.87
N LEU A 105 -2.97 9.91 -0.41
CA LEU A 105 -2.94 9.54 1.02
C LEU A 105 -1.58 8.99 1.49
N SER A 106 -0.55 8.97 0.62
CA SER A 106 0.75 8.33 0.94
C SER A 106 1.51 9.00 2.09
N GLU A 107 1.30 10.30 2.29
CA GLU A 107 1.95 11.09 3.34
C GLU A 107 0.96 11.55 4.41
N ASN A 108 -0.23 10.94 4.45
CA ASN A 108 -1.27 11.29 5.40
C ASN A 108 -1.17 10.42 6.66
N ALA A 109 -0.54 10.98 7.71
CA ALA A 109 -0.35 10.29 8.99
C ALA A 109 -1.69 9.89 9.66
N HIS A 110 -2.73 10.70 9.52
CA HIS A 110 -4.06 10.39 10.05
C HIS A 110 -4.67 9.15 9.36
N PHE A 111 -4.55 9.07 8.04
CA PHE A 111 -4.98 7.90 7.28
C PHE A 111 -4.21 6.65 7.69
N ALA A 112 -2.88 6.74 7.82
CA ALA A 112 -2.05 5.61 8.24
C ALA A 112 -2.45 5.08 9.64
N ARG A 113 -2.77 5.97 10.60
CA ARG A 113 -3.31 5.57 11.92
C ARG A 113 -4.65 4.84 11.79
N LYS A 114 -5.60 5.41 11.06
CA LYS A 114 -6.91 4.78 10.86
C LYS A 114 -6.81 3.40 10.21
N VAL A 115 -5.93 3.22 9.23
CA VAL A 115 -5.67 1.91 8.61
C VAL A 115 -5.18 0.91 9.65
N LYS A 116 -4.23 1.31 10.50
CA LYS A 116 -3.70 0.48 11.59
C LYS A 116 -4.77 0.16 12.65
N GLU A 117 -5.57 1.15 13.05
CA GLU A 117 -6.68 0.98 13.99
C GLU A 117 -7.76 0.02 13.45
N ALA A 118 -7.96 -0.02 12.13
CA ALA A 118 -8.83 -0.97 11.46
C ALA A 118 -8.23 -2.40 11.38
N GLY A 119 -7.04 -2.64 11.93
CA GLY A 119 -6.37 -3.95 11.88
C GLY A 119 -5.74 -4.28 10.52
N ILE A 120 -5.60 -3.30 9.63
CA ILE A 120 -5.03 -3.45 8.30
C ILE A 120 -3.59 -2.91 8.30
N THR A 121 -2.67 -3.54 7.57
CA THR A 121 -1.30 -3.05 7.45
C THR A 121 -1.24 -1.87 6.48
N PHE A 122 -0.77 -0.71 6.93
CA PHE A 122 -0.38 0.38 6.02
C PHE A 122 1.00 0.07 5.44
N ILE A 123 1.09 -0.07 4.11
CA ILE A 123 2.35 -0.38 3.41
C ILE A 123 3.08 0.92 3.12
N GLY A 124 3.83 1.38 4.10
CA GLY A 124 4.54 2.67 4.08
C GLY A 124 5.18 2.98 5.43
N PRO A 125 5.69 4.20 5.62
CA PRO A 125 6.24 4.65 6.90
C PRO A 125 5.17 4.70 7.99
N SER A 126 5.58 4.69 9.25
CA SER A 126 4.65 4.88 10.37
C SER A 126 4.09 6.31 10.39
N ALA A 127 2.93 6.49 11.01
CA ALA A 127 2.32 7.81 11.15
C ALA A 127 3.25 8.79 11.90
N GLU A 128 3.95 8.30 12.91
CA GLU A 128 4.93 9.06 13.70
C GLU A 128 6.12 9.50 12.83
N SER A 129 6.62 8.61 11.96
CA SER A 129 7.69 8.94 11.00
C SER A 129 7.24 9.98 9.98
N MET A 130 5.99 9.88 9.50
CA MET A 130 5.42 10.89 8.59
C MET A 130 5.32 12.28 9.26
N GLU A 131 4.86 12.34 10.51
CA GLU A 131 4.75 13.60 11.25
C GLU A 131 6.11 14.22 11.55
N LEU A 132 7.08 13.39 11.94
CA LEU A 132 8.44 13.84 12.21
C LEU A 132 9.10 14.41 10.96
N MET A 133 8.97 13.73 9.81
CA MET A 133 9.64 14.09 8.57
C MET A 133 8.83 15.05 7.68
N GLY A 134 7.53 15.19 7.92
CA GLY A 134 6.65 16.05 7.11
C GLY A 134 6.87 17.55 7.31
N GLY A 135 7.45 17.96 8.43
CA GLY A 135 7.79 19.34 8.71
C GLY A 135 9.28 19.63 8.46
N LYS A 136 9.62 20.65 7.64
CA LYS A 136 11.02 21.02 7.37
C LYS A 136 11.83 21.29 8.65
N ILE A 137 11.24 21.95 9.64
CA ILE A 137 11.91 22.29 10.90
C ILE A 137 12.06 21.06 11.79
N SER A 138 10.99 20.25 11.94
CA SER A 138 11.01 19.02 12.73
C SER A 138 11.98 17.99 12.14
N ALA A 139 11.98 17.82 10.82
CA ALA A 139 12.91 16.93 10.13
C ALA A 139 14.37 17.37 10.34
N LYS A 140 14.66 18.68 10.15
CA LYS A 140 16.00 19.24 10.40
C LYS A 140 16.46 19.01 11.85
N ASN A 141 15.59 19.25 12.82
CA ASN A 141 15.92 19.04 14.23
C ASN A 141 16.14 17.54 14.56
N ALA A 142 15.36 16.66 13.96
CA ALA A 142 15.51 15.23 14.15
C ALA A 142 16.85 14.69 13.64
N VAL A 143 17.31 15.15 12.46
CA VAL A 143 18.60 14.71 11.87
C VAL A 143 19.81 15.43 12.47
N ALA A 144 19.65 16.64 13.03
CA ALA A 144 20.75 17.37 13.70
C ALA A 144 21.34 16.57 14.89
N MET A 145 20.54 15.71 15.53
CA MET A 145 21.01 14.81 16.61
C MET A 145 22.03 13.77 16.12
N PHE A 146 22.08 13.52 14.81
CA PHE A 146 22.99 12.56 14.18
C PHE A 146 24.18 13.22 13.45
N ASN A 147 24.40 14.53 13.65
CA ASN A 147 25.43 15.33 12.98
C ASN A 147 25.34 15.32 11.44
N VAL A 148 24.11 15.31 10.92
CA VAL A 148 23.80 15.37 9.48
C VAL A 148 23.18 16.74 9.14
#